data_7d567bd673025711d9a2fc4eb305fdb6
#
_entry.id   7d567bd673025711d9a2fc4eb305fdb6
#
_cell.length_a   1.000
_cell.length_b   1.000
_cell.length_c   1.000
_cell.angle_alpha   90.00
_cell.angle_beta   90.00
_cell.angle_gamma   90.00
#
_symmetry.space_group_name_H-M   'P 1'
#
loop_
_entity.id
_entity.type
_entity.pdbx_description
1 polymer ?
#
loop_
_entity_poly.entity_id
_entity_poly.type
_entity_poly.pdbx_seq_one_letter_code
_entity_poly.pdbx_strand_id
1 'polypeptide(L)'
;MTDEKIEELCINTIRFLSVDAVEAAKSGHPGLPMEAAAMGYKLFTQILRHNPKNPKWTNRDRFVLSSGHGSMILYSLLHLCGYDLALDEIKKFRQIGSKAPGHPEYGE
;
A
#
# COMPACT_ATOMS: atom_id res chain seq x y z
N MET A 1 23.66 7.65 1.60
CA MET A 1 22.77 7.08 0.57
C MET A 1 22.20 8.23 -0.26
N THR A 2 22.21 8.13 -1.58
CA THR A 2 21.64 9.14 -2.45
C THR A 2 20.11 9.09 -2.45
N ASP A 3 19.48 10.21 -2.83
CA ASP A 3 18.01 10.26 -2.95
C ASP A 3 17.49 9.22 -3.94
N GLU A 4 18.22 9.00 -5.05
CA GLU A 4 17.85 8.00 -6.05
C GLU A 4 17.87 6.58 -5.47
N LYS A 5 18.85 6.27 -4.62
CA LYS A 5 18.93 4.96 -3.97
C LYS A 5 17.83 4.77 -2.94
N ILE A 6 17.47 5.81 -2.21
CA ILE A 6 16.36 5.76 -1.27
C ILE A 6 15.06 5.52 -2.02
N GLU A 7 14.84 6.21 -3.12
CA GLU A 7 13.66 6.04 -3.96
C GLU A 7 13.57 4.61 -4.49
N GLU A 8 14.66 4.08 -5.03
CA GLU A 8 14.72 2.70 -5.51
C GLU A 8 14.40 1.70 -4.40
N LEU A 9 14.98 1.90 -3.21
CA LEU A 9 14.73 1.04 -2.06
C LEU A 9 13.26 1.07 -1.67
N CYS A 10 12.64 2.25 -1.61
CA CYS A 10 11.23 2.38 -1.27
C CYS A 10 10.33 1.70 -2.29
N ILE A 11 10.59 1.90 -3.58
CA ILE A 11 9.82 1.28 -4.65
C ILE A 11 9.93 -0.25 -4.59
N ASN A 12 11.12 -0.77 -4.41
CA ASN A 12 11.33 -2.22 -4.29
C ASN A 12 10.71 -2.76 -3.01
N THR A 13 10.70 -2.00 -1.92
CA THR A 13 10.03 -2.41 -0.69
C THR A 13 8.52 -2.58 -0.92
N ILE A 14 7.88 -1.65 -1.65
CA ILE A 14 6.48 -1.78 -2.03
C ILE A 14 6.25 -3.07 -2.82
N ARG A 15 7.10 -3.34 -3.79
CA ARG A 15 7.01 -4.55 -4.61
C ARG A 15 7.12 -5.82 -3.78
N PHE A 16 8.12 -5.90 -2.92
CA PHE A 16 8.36 -7.12 -2.15
C PHE A 16 7.40 -7.31 -1.00
N LEU A 17 6.90 -6.25 -0.36
CA LEU A 17 5.80 -6.38 0.59
C LEU A 17 4.59 -7.04 -0.08
N SER A 18 4.28 -6.60 -1.30
CA SER A 18 3.14 -7.15 -2.04
C SER A 18 3.34 -8.61 -2.41
N VAL A 19 4.51 -8.95 -2.92
CA VAL A 19 4.85 -10.34 -3.28
C VAL A 19 4.83 -11.25 -2.05
N ASP A 20 5.45 -10.82 -0.96
CA ASP A 20 5.53 -11.60 0.27
C ASP A 20 4.15 -11.83 0.88
N ALA A 21 3.29 -10.80 0.88
CA ALA A 21 1.94 -10.92 1.41
C ALA A 21 1.08 -11.87 0.58
N VAL A 22 1.15 -11.77 -0.75
CA VAL A 22 0.44 -12.67 -1.66
C VAL A 22 0.93 -14.10 -1.49
N GLU A 23 2.24 -14.31 -1.38
CA GLU A 23 2.81 -15.64 -1.19
C GLU A 23 2.42 -16.22 0.17
N ALA A 24 2.45 -15.43 1.23
CA ALA A 24 2.03 -15.89 2.55
C ALA A 24 0.55 -16.28 2.58
N ALA A 25 -0.29 -15.51 1.90
CA ALA A 25 -1.72 -15.82 1.78
C ALA A 25 -2.01 -16.95 0.81
N LYS A 26 -1.08 -17.27 -0.08
CA LYS A 26 -1.24 -18.17 -1.23
C LYS A 26 -2.46 -17.79 -2.07
N SER A 27 -2.74 -16.49 -2.12
CA SER A 27 -3.90 -15.91 -2.79
C SER A 27 -3.67 -14.43 -3.00
N GLY A 28 -4.15 -13.89 -4.12
CA GLY A 28 -4.04 -12.48 -4.44
C GLY A 28 -3.35 -12.24 -5.76
N HIS A 29 -3.13 -10.96 -6.08
CA HIS A 29 -2.64 -10.53 -7.39
C HIS A 29 -1.39 -9.65 -7.21
N PRO A 30 -0.18 -10.19 -7.47
CA PRO A 30 1.04 -9.40 -7.31
C PRO A 30 1.37 -8.51 -8.50
N GLY A 31 0.75 -8.76 -9.67
CA GLY A 31 1.12 -8.07 -10.92
C GLY A 31 0.94 -6.56 -10.86
N LEU A 32 -0.24 -6.08 -10.44
CA LEU A 32 -0.51 -4.65 -10.35
C LEU A 32 0.43 -3.94 -9.35
N PRO A 33 0.63 -4.46 -8.12
CA PRO A 33 1.60 -3.84 -7.21
C PRO A 33 3.01 -3.77 -7.79
N MET A 34 3.45 -4.80 -8.50
CA MET A 34 4.78 -4.81 -9.12
C MET A 34 4.91 -3.73 -10.19
N GLU A 35 3.89 -3.58 -11.04
CA GLU A 35 3.91 -2.62 -12.13
C GLU A 35 3.71 -1.18 -11.66
N ALA A 36 2.80 -0.97 -10.70
CA ALA A 36 2.39 0.36 -10.28
C ALA A 36 3.21 0.91 -9.10
N ALA A 37 4.19 0.17 -8.59
CA ALA A 37 4.93 0.57 -7.39
C ALA A 37 5.60 1.94 -7.53
N ALA A 38 6.26 2.19 -8.65
CA ALA A 38 6.94 3.47 -8.86
C ALA A 38 5.96 4.64 -8.94
N MET A 39 4.85 4.45 -9.64
CA MET A 39 3.81 5.46 -9.77
C MET A 39 3.14 5.74 -8.41
N GLY A 40 2.84 4.69 -7.66
CA GLY A 40 2.27 4.81 -6.32
C GLY A 40 3.21 5.53 -5.37
N TYR A 41 4.48 5.21 -5.41
CA TYR A 41 5.50 5.89 -4.61
C TYR A 41 5.50 7.41 -4.88
N LYS A 42 5.58 7.80 -6.14
CA LYS A 42 5.59 9.22 -6.52
C LYS A 42 4.32 9.92 -6.10
N LEU A 43 3.18 9.28 -6.29
CA LEU A 43 1.88 9.86 -5.94
C LEU A 43 1.80 10.13 -4.43
N PHE A 44 2.12 9.14 -3.60
CA PHE A 44 1.96 9.26 -2.15
C PHE A 44 3.02 10.12 -1.49
N THR A 45 4.22 10.22 -2.05
CA THR A 45 5.31 10.97 -1.43
C THR A 45 5.47 12.40 -1.97
N GLN A 46 5.00 12.70 -3.18
CA GLN A 46 5.30 13.97 -3.82
C GLN A 46 4.07 14.76 -4.29
N ILE A 47 2.95 14.10 -4.54
CA ILE A 47 1.80 14.73 -5.20
C ILE A 47 0.57 14.78 -4.29
N LEU A 48 0.22 13.65 -3.69
CA LEU A 48 -1.00 13.51 -2.89
C LEU A 48 -0.90 14.32 -1.61
N ARG A 49 -1.91 15.16 -1.36
CA ARG A 49 -2.02 15.90 -0.10
C ARG A 49 -2.73 15.03 0.91
N HIS A 50 -2.00 14.51 1.87
CA HIS A 50 -2.56 13.63 2.89
C HIS A 50 -1.75 13.72 4.18
N ASN A 51 -2.34 13.27 5.29
CA ASN A 51 -1.68 13.26 6.59
C ASN A 51 -1.98 11.91 7.28
N PRO A 52 -0.98 11.02 7.39
CA PRO A 52 -1.18 9.72 8.05
C PRO A 52 -1.64 9.81 9.49
N LYS A 53 -1.29 10.91 10.19
CA LYS A 53 -1.72 11.14 11.58
C LYS A 53 -3.14 11.68 11.68
N ASN A 54 -3.71 12.14 10.57
CA ASN A 54 -5.09 12.60 10.49
C ASN A 54 -5.72 12.10 9.18
N PRO A 55 -6.00 10.79 9.07
CA PRO A 55 -6.41 10.18 7.80
C PRO A 55 -7.77 10.67 7.29
N LYS A 56 -8.57 11.30 8.16
CA LYS A 56 -9.88 11.84 7.78
C LYS A 56 -9.88 13.36 7.61
N TRP A 57 -8.70 13.98 7.52
CA TRP A 57 -8.58 15.41 7.28
C TRP A 57 -9.44 15.83 6.08
N THR A 58 -10.31 16.82 6.30
CA THR A 58 -11.34 17.20 5.33
C THR A 58 -10.75 17.67 4.00
N ASN A 59 -9.63 18.37 4.03
CA ASN A 59 -9.03 18.96 2.84
C ASN A 59 -7.99 18.03 2.16
N ARG A 60 -7.96 16.76 2.53
CA ARG A 60 -7.05 15.79 1.93
C ARG A 60 -7.44 15.45 0.50
N ASP A 61 -6.46 15.04 -0.29
CA ASP A 61 -6.74 14.38 -1.56
C ASP A 61 -7.26 12.97 -1.29
N ARG A 62 -8.17 12.51 -2.13
CA ARG A 62 -8.77 11.17 -2.00
C ARG A 62 -8.17 10.25 -3.04
N PHE A 63 -7.67 9.13 -2.56
CA PHE A 63 -7.15 8.08 -3.43
C PHE A 63 -8.19 6.95 -3.53
N VAL A 64 -8.48 6.53 -4.75
CA VAL A 64 -9.37 5.41 -5.02
C VAL A 64 -8.64 4.44 -5.93
N LEU A 65 -8.51 3.20 -5.49
CA LEU A 65 -7.91 2.15 -6.29
C LEU A 65 -9.00 1.46 -7.12
N SER A 66 -9.10 1.84 -8.40
CA SER A 66 -10.13 1.26 -9.28
C SER A 66 -9.88 -0.23 -9.56
N SER A 67 -8.60 -0.61 -9.66
CA SER A 67 -8.19 -2.01 -9.80
C SER A 67 -8.11 -2.68 -8.42
N GLY A 68 -9.27 -2.89 -7.80
CA GLY A 68 -9.34 -3.38 -6.42
C GLY A 68 -8.61 -4.70 -6.18
N HIS A 69 -8.46 -5.54 -7.20
CA HIS A 69 -7.70 -6.80 -7.09
C HIS A 69 -6.22 -6.58 -6.78
N GLY A 70 -5.67 -5.42 -7.09
CA GLY A 70 -4.29 -5.07 -6.77
C GLY A 70 -4.15 -4.41 -5.40
N SER A 71 -4.99 -4.73 -4.45
CA SER A 71 -5.12 -4.07 -3.14
C SER A 71 -3.80 -3.95 -2.38
N MET A 72 -2.87 -4.89 -2.55
CA MET A 72 -1.61 -4.84 -1.81
C MET A 72 -0.75 -3.62 -2.10
N ILE A 73 -0.90 -2.96 -3.27
CA ILE A 73 -0.17 -1.71 -3.49
C ILE A 73 -0.66 -0.65 -2.50
N LEU A 74 -1.97 -0.55 -2.30
CA LEU A 74 -2.53 0.40 -1.35
C LEU A 74 -2.07 0.10 0.08
N TYR A 75 -2.15 -1.15 0.49
CA TYR A 75 -1.76 -1.54 1.85
C TYR A 75 -0.27 -1.29 2.11
N SER A 76 0.59 -1.60 1.15
CA SER A 76 2.02 -1.33 1.26
C SER A 76 2.29 0.17 1.38
N LEU A 77 1.62 0.99 0.58
CA LEU A 77 1.77 2.44 0.64
C LEU A 77 1.26 3.01 1.97
N LEU A 78 0.10 2.55 2.45
CA LEU A 78 -0.44 3.00 3.73
C LEU A 78 0.50 2.65 4.88
N HIS A 79 1.01 1.43 4.90
CA HIS A 79 1.93 0.99 5.95
C HIS A 79 3.21 1.82 5.95
N LEU A 80 3.84 1.97 4.80
CA LEU A 80 5.12 2.69 4.68
C LEU A 80 4.99 4.18 4.93
N CYS A 81 3.83 4.77 4.62
CA CYS A 81 3.58 6.19 4.88
C CYS A 81 3.23 6.49 6.34
N GLY A 82 3.05 5.47 7.17
CA GLY A 82 2.80 5.65 8.59
C GLY A 82 1.34 5.71 8.99
N TYR A 83 0.43 5.25 8.12
CA TYR A 83 -0.96 5.07 8.51
C TYR A 83 -1.09 3.92 9.51
N ASP A 84 -2.24 3.84 10.17
CA ASP A 84 -2.52 2.80 11.17
C ASP A 84 -2.82 1.46 10.49
N LEU A 85 -1.80 0.92 9.84
CA LEU A 85 -1.82 -0.40 9.23
C LEU A 85 -0.47 -1.05 9.49
N ALA A 86 -0.42 -1.86 10.54
CA ALA A 86 0.81 -2.50 10.98
C ALA A 86 1.23 -3.63 10.04
N LEU A 87 2.51 -3.95 10.07
CA LEU A 87 3.06 -5.06 9.28
C LEU A 87 2.36 -6.38 9.59
N ASP A 88 1.96 -6.60 10.85
CA ASP A 88 1.23 -7.81 11.24
C ASP A 88 -0.09 -7.96 10.51
N GLU A 89 -0.78 -6.86 10.21
CA GLU A 89 -2.00 -6.90 9.41
C GLU A 89 -1.73 -7.25 7.96
N ILE A 90 -0.62 -6.76 7.41
CA ILE A 90 -0.18 -7.13 6.05
C ILE A 90 0.15 -8.61 5.98
N LYS A 91 0.78 -9.15 7.02
CA LYS A 91 1.08 -10.60 7.10
C LYS A 91 -0.18 -11.45 7.09
N LYS A 92 -1.32 -10.87 7.47
CA LYS A 92 -2.63 -11.52 7.48
C LYS A 92 -3.47 -11.16 6.25
N PHE A 93 -2.84 -10.69 5.18
CA PHE A 93 -3.52 -10.32 3.94
C PHE A 93 -4.50 -11.42 3.50
N ARG A 94 -5.74 -11.01 3.23
CA ARG A 94 -6.85 -11.86 2.80
C ARG A 94 -7.32 -12.89 3.86
N GLN A 95 -6.85 -12.76 5.09
CA GLN A 95 -7.34 -13.58 6.19
C GLN A 95 -8.56 -12.93 6.85
N ILE A 96 -9.46 -13.75 7.39
CA ILE A 96 -10.66 -13.25 8.06
C ILE A 96 -10.25 -12.39 9.26
N GLY A 97 -10.85 -11.21 9.38
CA GLY A 97 -10.59 -10.28 10.49
C GLY A 97 -9.38 -9.39 10.30
N SER A 98 -8.65 -9.55 9.20
CA SER A 98 -7.51 -8.69 8.87
C SER A 98 -8.00 -7.32 8.38
N LYS A 99 -7.17 -6.28 8.61
CA LYS A 99 -7.38 -4.95 8.02
C LYS A 99 -6.94 -4.89 6.56
N ALA A 100 -6.49 -5.99 5.98
CA ALA A 100 -6.00 -6.06 4.61
C ALA A 100 -6.81 -7.07 3.78
N PRO A 101 -8.08 -6.76 3.48
CA PRO A 101 -8.90 -7.63 2.63
C PRO A 101 -8.42 -7.66 1.19
N GLY A 102 -8.86 -8.66 0.42
CA GLY A 102 -8.45 -8.83 -0.97
C GLY A 102 -8.81 -7.65 -1.88
N HIS A 103 -9.86 -6.93 -1.56
CA HIS A 103 -10.25 -5.66 -2.20
C HIS A 103 -10.43 -4.61 -1.11
N PRO A 104 -9.89 -3.39 -1.29
CA PRO A 104 -10.05 -2.35 -0.27
C PRO A 104 -11.52 -2.01 -0.02
N GLU A 105 -11.86 -1.79 1.23
CA GLU A 105 -13.21 -1.41 1.64
C GLU A 105 -13.18 -0.06 2.33
N TYR A 106 -14.24 0.74 2.12
CA TYR A 106 -14.34 2.05 2.75
C TYR A 106 -14.46 1.90 4.26
N GLY A 107 -13.64 2.64 4.98
CA GLY A 107 -13.68 2.68 6.45
C GLY A 107 -12.82 1.62 7.14
N GLU A 108 -12.15 0.75 6.38
CA GLU A 108 -11.30 -0.30 6.96
C GLU A 108 -9.81 0.00 6.86
#